data_bf9b7d03493f40f86554927d59d711fb
#
_entry.id   bf9b7d03493f40f86554927d59d711fb
#
_cell.length_a   1.000
_cell.length_b   1.000
_cell.length_c   1.000
_cell.angle_alpha   90.00
_cell.angle_beta   90.00
_cell.angle_gamma   90.00
#
_symmetry.space_group_name_H-M   'P 1'
#
loop_
_entity.id
_entity.type
_entity.pdbx_description
1 polymer ?
#
loop_
_entity_poly.entity_id
_entity_poly.type
_entity_poly.pdbx_seq_one_letter_code
_entity_poly.pdbx_strand_id
1 'polypeptide(L)'
;MSDIFNMGSATQVEQQQTEKAQGVKSLEDHINSIHLQWNKEIQKLNDMLKTIPDTIELENIIFAKIQDVVDYYHTWLNRMAALNHKYNQRYAAEYNNIKMNAQIRYSTEAAVRMQIEANMADLIYERDLYNQHAEYVKETIDTLDGIRFAIKNRIELEKLMTGVEFK
;
A
#
# COMPACT_ATOMS: atom_id res chain seq x y z
N MET A 1 18.42 0.00 -49.60
CA MET A 1 17.04 -0.26 -49.19
C MET A 1 17.06 -1.07 -47.88
N SER A 2 17.42 -0.49 -46.74
CA SER A 2 17.54 -1.25 -45.50
C SER A 2 17.17 -0.45 -44.21
N ASP A 3 16.51 0.72 -44.33
CA ASP A 3 16.31 1.59 -43.15
C ASP A 3 14.87 1.68 -42.64
N ILE A 4 13.94 0.84 -43.15
CA ILE A 4 12.51 0.94 -42.78
C ILE A 4 12.13 0.01 -41.62
N PHE A 5 12.97 -0.96 -41.24
CA PHE A 5 12.60 -1.98 -40.23
C PHE A 5 12.91 -1.60 -38.78
N ASN A 6 13.59 -0.49 -38.50
CA ASN A 6 14.04 -0.15 -37.13
C ASN A 6 13.22 0.94 -36.43
N MET A 7 12.26 1.58 -37.09
CA MET A 7 11.44 2.65 -36.49
C MET A 7 10.25 2.12 -35.68
N GLY A 8 9.76 0.92 -35.97
CA GLY A 8 8.57 0.37 -35.28
C GLY A 8 8.85 -0.12 -33.85
N SER A 9 10.07 -0.57 -33.56
CA SER A 9 10.40 -1.12 -32.23
C SER A 9 10.68 -0.05 -31.18
N ALA A 10 11.26 1.08 -31.56
CA ALA A 10 11.55 2.19 -30.65
C ALA A 10 10.25 2.84 -30.15
N THR A 11 9.28 3.05 -31.05
CA THR A 11 7.99 3.68 -30.71
C THR A 11 7.14 2.79 -29.77
N GLN A 12 7.21 1.47 -29.92
CA GLN A 12 6.51 0.55 -29.03
C GLN A 12 7.10 0.49 -27.64
N VAL A 13 8.42 0.58 -27.51
CA VAL A 13 9.12 0.62 -26.21
C VAL A 13 8.81 1.91 -25.47
N GLU A 14 8.83 3.06 -26.16
CA GLU A 14 8.48 4.36 -25.56
C GLU A 14 7.01 4.41 -25.12
N GLN A 15 6.09 3.86 -25.89
CA GLN A 15 4.67 3.78 -25.52
C GLN A 15 4.47 2.90 -24.27
N GLN A 16 5.10 1.73 -24.20
CA GLN A 16 5.02 0.86 -23.03
C GLN A 16 5.62 1.48 -21.78
N GLN A 17 6.71 2.25 -21.90
CA GLN A 17 7.29 2.96 -20.76
C GLN A 17 6.38 4.09 -20.27
N THR A 18 5.75 4.82 -21.20
CA THR A 18 4.80 5.90 -20.86
C THR A 18 3.55 5.36 -20.16
N GLU A 19 2.97 4.26 -20.65
CA GLU A 19 1.80 3.61 -20.03
C GLU A 19 2.12 3.09 -18.62
N LYS A 20 3.31 2.50 -18.42
CA LYS A 20 3.74 2.04 -17.09
C LYS A 20 3.94 3.19 -16.11
N ALA A 21 4.58 4.27 -16.55
CA ALA A 21 4.80 5.46 -15.71
C ALA A 21 3.45 6.11 -15.32
N GLN A 22 2.47 6.14 -16.23
CA GLN A 22 1.11 6.60 -15.94
C GLN A 22 0.39 5.69 -14.95
N GLY A 23 0.55 4.37 -15.06
CA GLY A 23 -0.03 3.41 -14.13
C GLY A 23 0.50 3.57 -12.70
N VAL A 24 1.81 3.76 -12.53
CA VAL A 24 2.44 3.99 -11.22
C VAL A 24 2.00 5.31 -10.61
N LYS A 25 1.95 6.39 -11.39
CA LYS A 25 1.46 7.69 -10.92
C LYS A 25 0.00 7.62 -10.48
N SER A 26 -0.84 6.91 -11.23
CA SER A 26 -2.24 6.67 -10.84
C SER A 26 -2.37 5.90 -9.52
N LEU A 27 -1.45 4.96 -9.24
CA LEU A 27 -1.39 4.23 -7.96
C LEU A 27 -1.00 5.15 -6.81
N GLU A 28 0.03 6.00 -6.98
CA GLU A 28 0.44 6.99 -5.98
C GLU A 28 -0.70 7.97 -5.65
N ASP A 29 -1.36 8.51 -6.68
CA ASP A 29 -2.48 9.43 -6.51
C ASP A 29 -3.64 8.77 -5.74
N HIS A 30 -3.92 7.49 -6.02
CA HIS A 30 -4.92 6.70 -5.31
C HIS A 30 -4.56 6.50 -3.84
N ILE A 31 -3.32 6.08 -3.54
CA ILE A 31 -2.80 5.91 -2.18
C ILE A 31 -2.89 7.21 -1.40
N ASN A 32 -2.41 8.32 -1.97
CA ASN A 32 -2.44 9.63 -1.33
C ASN A 32 -3.87 10.11 -1.04
N SER A 33 -4.81 9.84 -1.94
CA SER A 33 -6.23 10.14 -1.73
C SER A 33 -6.81 9.39 -0.53
N ILE A 34 -6.50 8.10 -0.38
CA ILE A 34 -6.93 7.28 0.75
C ILE A 34 -6.32 7.80 2.05
N HIS A 35 -5.01 8.07 2.08
CA HIS A 35 -4.34 8.63 3.26
C HIS A 35 -4.98 9.95 3.72
N LEU A 36 -5.26 10.85 2.77
CA LEU A 36 -5.90 12.13 3.09
C LEU A 36 -7.31 11.94 3.64
N GLN A 37 -8.09 11.04 3.06
CA GLN A 37 -9.44 10.74 3.52
C GLN A 37 -9.43 10.14 4.92
N TRP A 38 -8.63 9.11 5.18
CA TRP A 38 -8.59 8.45 6.47
C TRP A 38 -8.04 9.34 7.58
N ASN A 39 -7.04 10.15 7.31
CA ASN A 39 -6.54 11.13 8.27
C ASN A 39 -7.64 12.12 8.72
N LYS A 40 -8.47 12.59 7.78
CA LYS A 40 -9.62 13.45 8.11
C LYS A 40 -10.68 12.71 8.94
N GLU A 41 -10.95 11.46 8.63
CA GLU A 41 -11.90 10.64 9.37
C GLU A 41 -11.40 10.37 10.79
N ILE A 42 -10.13 9.98 10.96
CA ILE A 42 -9.50 9.78 12.28
C ILE A 42 -9.55 11.07 13.12
N GLN A 43 -9.24 12.22 12.49
CA GLN A 43 -9.33 13.51 13.20
C GLN A 43 -10.74 13.80 13.68
N LYS A 44 -11.76 13.55 12.84
CA LYS A 44 -13.17 13.69 13.23
C LYS A 44 -13.54 12.77 14.38
N LEU A 45 -13.11 11.50 14.36
CA LEU A 45 -13.35 10.54 15.44
C LEU A 45 -12.70 11.00 16.75
N ASN A 46 -11.48 11.54 16.71
CA ASN A 46 -10.81 12.11 17.88
C ASN A 46 -11.54 13.36 18.43
N ASP A 47 -12.14 14.19 17.57
CA ASP A 47 -12.93 15.33 18.02
C ASP A 47 -14.23 14.90 18.73
N MET A 48 -14.85 13.81 18.29
CA MET A 48 -16.05 13.25 18.95
C MET A 48 -15.78 12.70 20.35
N LEU A 49 -14.53 12.37 20.69
CA LEU A 49 -14.15 11.97 22.05
C LEU A 49 -14.33 13.08 23.10
N LYS A 50 -14.52 14.34 22.69
CA LYS A 50 -14.59 15.50 23.59
C LYS A 50 -15.88 15.58 24.37
N THR A 51 -16.98 15.01 23.87
CA THR A 51 -18.30 15.02 24.50
C THR A 51 -18.76 13.62 24.88
N ILE A 52 -19.51 13.50 25.98
CA ILE A 52 -19.96 12.22 26.55
C ILE A 52 -21.02 11.53 25.68
N PRO A 53 -22.10 12.21 25.26
CA PRO A 53 -23.12 11.61 24.41
C PRO A 53 -22.53 11.02 23.14
N ASP A 54 -21.58 11.72 22.53
CA ASP A 54 -20.91 11.30 21.32
C ASP A 54 -20.00 10.10 21.55
N THR A 55 -19.47 9.92 22.78
CA THR A 55 -18.57 8.82 23.13
C THR A 55 -19.23 7.46 23.04
N ILE A 56 -20.51 7.34 23.43
CA ILE A 56 -21.26 6.05 23.37
C ILE A 56 -21.57 5.68 21.92
N GLU A 57 -22.02 6.64 21.11
CA GLU A 57 -22.29 6.43 19.70
C GLU A 57 -21.01 6.10 18.93
N LEU A 58 -19.91 6.72 19.31
CA LEU A 58 -18.59 6.57 18.72
C LEU A 58 -18.07 5.13 18.81
N GLU A 59 -18.39 4.35 19.87
CA GLU A 59 -17.92 2.96 20.00
C GLU A 59 -18.38 2.10 18.82
N ASN A 60 -19.64 2.22 18.42
CA ASN A 60 -20.20 1.49 17.29
C ASN A 60 -19.60 1.95 15.94
N ILE A 61 -19.42 3.27 15.80
CA ILE A 61 -18.81 3.85 14.59
C ILE A 61 -17.38 3.35 14.41
N ILE A 62 -16.59 3.34 15.48
CA ILE A 62 -15.19 2.88 15.43
C ILE A 62 -15.13 1.38 15.15
N PHE A 63 -15.98 0.58 15.76
CA PHE A 63 -15.99 -0.86 15.49
C PHE A 63 -16.26 -1.15 14.02
N ALA A 64 -17.26 -0.52 13.43
CA ALA A 64 -17.55 -0.64 12.00
C ALA A 64 -16.37 -0.17 11.15
N LYS A 65 -15.74 0.95 11.52
CA LYS A 65 -14.61 1.49 10.78
C LYS A 65 -13.37 0.60 10.83
N ILE A 66 -13.06 0.00 11.99
CA ILE A 66 -11.98 -0.98 12.12
C ILE A 66 -12.22 -2.15 11.16
N GLN A 67 -13.46 -2.67 11.11
CA GLN A 67 -13.79 -3.78 10.22
C GLN A 67 -13.58 -3.41 8.74
N ASP A 68 -14.04 -2.22 8.31
CA ASP A 68 -13.85 -1.73 6.94
C ASP A 68 -12.35 -1.62 6.58
N VAL A 69 -11.52 -1.10 7.50
CA VAL A 69 -10.09 -0.96 7.27
C VAL A 69 -9.38 -2.31 7.24
N VAL A 70 -9.79 -3.27 8.08
CA VAL A 70 -9.28 -4.66 8.08
C VAL A 70 -9.62 -5.36 6.76
N ASP A 71 -10.85 -5.24 6.27
CA ASP A 71 -11.27 -5.85 5.00
C ASP A 71 -10.51 -5.22 3.82
N TYR A 72 -10.31 -3.90 3.87
CA TYR A 72 -9.46 -3.21 2.91
C TYR A 72 -8.01 -3.73 2.96
N TYR A 73 -7.44 -3.90 4.16
CA TYR A 73 -6.08 -4.42 4.35
C TYR A 73 -5.91 -5.82 3.73
N HIS A 74 -6.85 -6.73 3.97
CA HIS A 74 -6.81 -8.05 3.36
C HIS A 74 -6.88 -8.00 1.83
N THR A 75 -7.73 -7.13 1.28
CA THR A 75 -7.79 -6.92 -0.17
C THR A 75 -6.46 -6.41 -0.72
N TRP A 76 -5.80 -5.50 0.00
CA TRP A 76 -4.51 -4.96 -0.38
C TRP A 76 -3.40 -6.01 -0.31
N LEU A 77 -3.37 -6.84 0.74
CA LEU A 77 -2.43 -7.96 0.85
C LEU A 77 -2.54 -8.95 -0.30
N ASN A 78 -3.75 -9.23 -0.77
CA ASN A 78 -3.96 -10.10 -1.93
C ASN A 78 -3.35 -9.50 -3.21
N ARG A 79 -3.51 -8.19 -3.43
CA ARG A 79 -2.88 -7.48 -4.55
C ARG A 79 -1.36 -7.51 -4.45
N MET A 80 -0.82 -7.30 -3.25
CA MET A 80 0.62 -7.36 -2.98
C MET A 80 1.19 -8.78 -3.24
N ALA A 81 0.46 -9.83 -2.86
CA ALA A 81 0.85 -11.21 -3.15
C ALA A 81 0.92 -11.48 -4.67
N ALA A 82 -0.06 -11.00 -5.43
CA ALA A 82 -0.06 -11.11 -6.89
C ALA A 82 1.13 -10.35 -7.53
N LEU A 83 1.44 -9.15 -7.01
CA LEU A 83 2.58 -8.35 -7.46
C LEU A 83 3.91 -9.04 -7.15
N ASN A 84 4.07 -9.63 -5.95
CA ASN A 84 5.25 -10.41 -5.57
C ASN A 84 5.44 -11.63 -6.48
N HIS A 85 4.35 -12.31 -6.84
CA HIS A 85 4.41 -13.42 -7.80
C HIS A 85 4.92 -12.95 -9.17
N LYS A 86 4.37 -11.85 -9.69
CA LYS A 86 4.82 -11.22 -10.95
C LYS A 86 6.30 -10.80 -10.89
N TYR A 87 6.73 -10.23 -9.76
CA TYR A 87 8.13 -9.87 -9.52
C TYR A 87 9.05 -11.08 -9.62
N ASN A 88 8.71 -12.16 -8.91
CA ASN A 88 9.52 -13.39 -8.90
C ASN A 88 9.62 -14.04 -10.27
N GLN A 89 8.53 -14.07 -11.03
CA GLN A 89 8.52 -14.57 -12.41
C GLN A 89 9.44 -13.74 -13.32
N ARG A 90 9.34 -12.42 -13.24
CA ARG A 90 10.16 -11.53 -14.05
C ARG A 90 11.63 -11.59 -13.65
N TYR A 91 11.93 -11.66 -12.36
CA TYR A 91 13.30 -11.83 -11.87
C TYR A 91 13.94 -13.09 -12.42
N ALA A 92 13.23 -14.22 -12.37
CA ALA A 92 13.72 -15.49 -12.92
C ALA A 92 13.94 -15.41 -14.44
N ALA A 93 13.06 -14.75 -15.18
CA ALA A 93 13.22 -14.55 -16.63
C ALA A 93 14.43 -13.69 -16.95
N GLU A 94 14.63 -12.54 -16.27
CA GLU A 94 15.79 -11.67 -16.45
C GLU A 94 17.09 -12.39 -16.09
N TYR A 95 17.11 -13.15 -14.99
CA TYR A 95 18.27 -13.95 -14.60
C TYR A 95 18.66 -14.96 -15.67
N ASN A 96 17.69 -15.69 -16.22
CA ASN A 96 17.93 -16.66 -17.28
C ASN A 96 18.40 -15.98 -18.57
N ASN A 97 17.83 -14.83 -18.95
CA ASN A 97 18.25 -14.07 -20.12
C ASN A 97 19.72 -13.64 -20.01
N ILE A 98 20.13 -13.15 -18.86
CA ILE A 98 21.51 -12.74 -18.62
C ILE A 98 22.45 -13.95 -18.66
N LYS A 99 22.09 -15.07 -18.05
CA LYS A 99 22.92 -16.28 -18.03
C LYS A 99 23.06 -16.94 -19.42
N MET A 100 22.01 -16.90 -20.24
CA MET A 100 22.01 -17.48 -21.58
C MET A 100 22.66 -16.59 -22.63
N ASN A 101 22.79 -15.28 -22.36
CA ASN A 101 23.37 -14.36 -23.30
C ASN A 101 24.92 -14.40 -23.26
N ALA A 102 25.54 -15.18 -24.14
CA ALA A 102 26.99 -15.36 -24.20
C ALA A 102 27.78 -14.07 -24.49
N GLN A 103 27.09 -13.01 -24.95
CA GLN A 103 27.74 -11.70 -25.25
C GLN A 103 27.87 -10.84 -23.98
N ILE A 104 27.07 -11.11 -22.94
CA ILE A 104 27.06 -10.35 -21.69
C ILE A 104 27.76 -11.18 -20.62
N ARG A 105 29.02 -10.84 -20.33
CA ARG A 105 29.78 -11.48 -19.24
C ARG A 105 29.88 -10.53 -18.07
N TYR A 106 29.09 -10.79 -17.05
CA TYR A 106 29.26 -10.13 -15.75
C TYR A 106 30.33 -10.87 -14.93
N SER A 107 31.23 -10.12 -14.33
CA SER A 107 32.37 -10.66 -13.56
C SER A 107 31.95 -11.26 -12.23
N THR A 108 30.79 -10.89 -11.69
CA THR A 108 30.29 -11.33 -10.38
C THR A 108 28.78 -11.51 -10.35
N GLU A 109 28.30 -12.37 -9.45
CA GLU A 109 26.86 -12.54 -9.19
C GLU A 109 26.19 -11.24 -8.71
N ALA A 110 26.93 -10.39 -7.98
CA ALA A 110 26.46 -9.07 -7.55
C ALA A 110 26.18 -8.15 -8.75
N ALA A 111 27.04 -8.16 -9.77
CA ALA A 111 26.83 -7.36 -11.00
C ALA A 111 25.58 -7.85 -11.78
N VAL A 112 25.34 -9.17 -11.82
CA VAL A 112 24.13 -9.75 -12.40
C VAL A 112 22.89 -9.24 -11.66
N ARG A 113 22.88 -9.28 -10.33
CA ARG A 113 21.76 -8.78 -9.51
C ARG A 113 21.50 -7.31 -9.75
N MET A 114 22.53 -6.45 -9.72
CA MET A 114 22.39 -5.03 -9.98
C MET A 114 21.76 -4.74 -11.35
N GLN A 115 22.15 -5.49 -12.38
CA GLN A 115 21.57 -5.34 -13.70
C GLN A 115 20.10 -5.75 -13.75
N ILE A 116 19.73 -6.85 -13.07
CA ILE A 116 18.33 -7.28 -12.98
C ILE A 116 17.50 -6.22 -12.25
N GLU A 117 17.97 -5.71 -11.12
CA GLU A 117 17.31 -4.67 -10.36
C GLU A 117 17.11 -3.39 -11.21
N ALA A 118 18.12 -2.99 -11.98
CA ALA A 118 18.00 -1.88 -12.92
C ALA A 118 16.94 -2.12 -14.00
N ASN A 119 16.88 -3.34 -14.57
CA ASN A 119 15.87 -3.71 -15.57
C ASN A 119 14.46 -3.81 -15.01
N MET A 120 14.33 -3.94 -13.67
CA MET A 120 13.07 -4.13 -12.96
C MET A 120 12.71 -2.93 -12.07
N ALA A 121 13.39 -1.80 -12.21
CA ALA A 121 13.25 -0.64 -11.31
C ALA A 121 11.78 -0.21 -11.11
N ASP A 122 11.00 -0.16 -12.19
CA ASP A 122 9.57 0.20 -12.14
C ASP A 122 8.76 -0.77 -11.28
N LEU A 123 9.01 -2.07 -11.42
CA LEU A 123 8.29 -3.10 -10.67
C LEU A 123 8.71 -3.14 -9.19
N ILE A 124 9.98 -2.83 -8.92
CA ILE A 124 10.50 -2.66 -7.56
C ILE A 124 9.82 -1.46 -6.90
N TYR A 125 9.75 -0.33 -7.59
CA TYR A 125 9.11 0.86 -7.09
C TYR A 125 7.60 0.65 -6.82
N GLU A 126 6.88 0.01 -7.77
CA GLU A 126 5.49 -0.37 -7.57
C GLU A 126 5.33 -1.24 -6.31
N ARG A 127 6.18 -2.24 -6.11
CA ARG A 127 6.16 -3.11 -4.92
C ARG A 127 6.42 -2.33 -3.63
N ASP A 128 7.34 -1.38 -3.65
CA ASP A 128 7.67 -0.56 -2.49
C ASP A 128 6.51 0.36 -2.11
N LEU A 129 5.77 0.91 -3.08
CA LEU A 129 4.53 1.65 -2.83
C LEU A 129 3.46 0.77 -2.16
N TYR A 130 3.31 -0.49 -2.63
CA TYR A 130 2.38 -1.43 -1.99
C TYR A 130 2.77 -1.75 -0.54
N ASN A 131 4.06 -1.94 -0.27
CA ASN A 131 4.57 -2.20 1.07
C ASN A 131 4.34 -1.00 1.99
N GLN A 132 4.71 0.22 1.57
CA GLN A 132 4.51 1.45 2.35
C GLN A 132 3.03 1.68 2.68
N HIS A 133 2.14 1.45 1.71
CA HIS A 133 0.72 1.59 1.96
C HIS A 133 0.19 0.52 2.92
N ALA A 134 0.67 -0.73 2.84
CA ALA A 134 0.29 -1.78 3.77
C ALA A 134 0.67 -1.43 5.22
N GLU A 135 1.86 -0.86 5.43
CA GLU A 135 2.28 -0.37 6.75
C GLU A 135 1.38 0.77 7.25
N TYR A 136 1.07 1.75 6.39
CA TYR A 136 0.13 2.82 6.75
C TYR A 136 -1.26 2.29 7.14
N VAL A 137 -1.79 1.30 6.42
CA VAL A 137 -3.08 0.68 6.76
C VAL A 137 -3.02 0.02 8.13
N LYS A 138 -1.94 -0.69 8.43
CA LYS A 138 -1.71 -1.31 9.73
C LYS A 138 -1.65 -0.28 10.85
N GLU A 139 -0.88 0.80 10.68
CA GLU A 139 -0.80 1.92 11.63
C GLU A 139 -2.18 2.59 11.84
N THR A 140 -3.00 2.64 10.78
CA THR A 140 -4.37 3.14 10.87
C THR A 140 -5.25 2.25 11.75
N ILE A 141 -5.14 0.92 11.62
CA ILE A 141 -5.85 -0.04 12.49
C ILE A 141 -5.42 0.15 13.95
N ASP A 142 -4.12 0.22 14.21
CA ASP A 142 -3.57 0.43 15.56
C ASP A 142 -4.06 1.76 16.17
N THR A 143 -4.15 2.82 15.37
CA THR A 143 -4.68 4.12 15.78
C THR A 143 -6.17 4.03 16.15
N LEU A 144 -6.99 3.37 15.34
CA LEU A 144 -8.42 3.16 15.61
C LEU A 144 -8.64 2.30 16.86
N ASP A 145 -7.83 1.28 17.07
CA ASP A 145 -7.85 0.48 18.31
C ASP A 145 -7.46 1.31 19.54
N GLY A 146 -6.50 2.22 19.41
CA GLY A 146 -6.15 3.19 20.45
C GLY A 146 -7.33 4.10 20.83
N ILE A 147 -8.06 4.61 19.84
CA ILE A 147 -9.27 5.42 20.07
C ILE A 147 -10.35 4.58 20.76
N ARG A 148 -10.58 3.35 20.32
CA ARG A 148 -11.52 2.41 20.97
C ARG A 148 -11.18 2.18 22.44
N PHE A 149 -9.90 2.02 22.77
CA PHE A 149 -9.45 1.88 24.15
C PHE A 149 -9.72 3.15 24.97
N ALA A 150 -9.47 4.34 24.41
CA ALA A 150 -9.75 5.62 25.04
C ALA A 150 -11.25 5.80 25.34
N ILE A 151 -12.15 5.36 24.44
CA ILE A 151 -13.59 5.35 24.63
C ILE A 151 -13.98 4.50 25.86
N LYS A 152 -13.49 3.26 25.91
CA LYS A 152 -13.77 2.34 27.03
C LYS A 152 -13.35 2.94 28.35
N ASN A 153 -12.13 3.45 28.44
CA ASN A 153 -11.61 4.09 29.66
C ASN A 153 -12.48 5.28 30.09
N ARG A 154 -12.95 6.07 29.13
CA ARG A 154 -13.80 7.22 29.43
C ARG A 154 -15.16 6.80 29.96
N ILE A 155 -15.80 5.81 29.36
CA ILE A 155 -17.06 5.26 29.81
C ILE A 155 -16.93 4.68 31.24
N GLU A 156 -15.83 3.98 31.53
CA GLU A 156 -15.56 3.42 32.86
C GLU A 156 -15.37 4.52 33.93
N LEU A 157 -14.61 5.57 33.59
CA LEU A 157 -14.42 6.71 34.49
C LEU A 157 -15.76 7.39 34.82
N GLU A 158 -16.64 7.54 33.83
CA GLU A 158 -17.96 8.11 34.07
C GLU A 158 -18.87 7.25 34.94
N LYS A 159 -18.86 5.92 34.75
CA LYS A 159 -19.53 4.99 35.62
C LYS A 159 -19.08 5.18 37.07
N LEU A 160 -17.81 5.31 37.30
CA LEU A 160 -17.25 5.53 38.63
C LEU A 160 -17.64 6.89 39.22
N MET A 161 -17.69 7.94 38.41
CA MET A 161 -18.04 9.30 38.88
C MET A 161 -19.53 9.49 39.12
N THR A 162 -20.37 8.87 38.34
CA THR A 162 -21.83 9.05 38.41
C THR A 162 -22.54 7.99 39.28
N GLY A 163 -21.88 6.89 39.61
CA GLY A 163 -22.49 5.75 40.31
C GLY A 163 -23.61 5.04 39.51
N VAL A 164 -23.71 5.38 38.21
CA VAL A 164 -24.74 4.82 37.31
C VAL A 164 -24.13 3.69 36.51
N GLU A 165 -24.65 2.48 36.67
CA GLU A 165 -24.39 1.40 35.72
C GLU A 165 -25.24 1.66 34.47
N PHE A 166 -24.61 1.99 33.35
CA PHE A 166 -25.29 1.98 32.07
C PHE A 166 -25.59 0.52 31.67
N LYS A 167 -26.88 0.17 31.71
CA LYS A 167 -27.35 -1.15 31.24
C LYS A 167 -27.46 -1.19 29.73
#